data_e977d80562702882a647537041da0b45
#
_entry.id   e977d80562702882a647537041da0b45
#
_cell.length_a   1.000
_cell.length_b   1.000
_cell.length_c   1.000
_cell.angle_alpha   90.00
_cell.angle_beta   90.00
_cell.angle_gamma   90.00
#
_symmetry.space_group_name_H-M   'P 1'
#
loop_
_entity.id
_entity.type
_entity.pdbx_description
1 polymer ?
#
loop_
_entity_poly.entity_id
_entity_poly.type
_entity_poly.pdbx_seq_one_letter_code
_entity_poly.pdbx_strand_id
1 'polypeptide(L)'
;MKHIFVLCLVIFAGLLLNACGSSVEAAAESTPIPTVVADSAIIAEGRLEPVLYADIAFNVNGTISEVLISEGEQVTEGQVIARLENSESKQAEVAKAEEDFLTAQRAFDSAEATALGKLADANESVRKAQYELDNFDIPSDLRDMSTSEALTYTAGELDEARVAFEPYRYMEERLARELKRDNPNLNNPQVYRSTAKLYKKRLDDAWADYNKAIKWTTLESSLENAKAELAQAQKEYDILSSGSNSGEKALAEAQYEAARANLEAARAALADVELRAPFAGTVAGLKVKRGETVTPGQVVVSIADFSGWIVKTTDLTELDVVEISEGEPVSITLDAIPDTTIKGEVQTIGQNYSEKQGDIVYEVTVKLTETLPDIRWGMTSEARFSK
;
A
#
# COMPACT_ATOMS: atom_id res chain seq x y z
N MET A 1 17.07 -60.66 72.46
CA MET A 1 17.20 -60.97 73.92
C MET A 1 15.96 -60.25 74.53
N LYS A 2 14.99 -61.09 74.79
CA LYS A 2 14.67 -61.47 76.17
C LYS A 2 14.17 -60.34 77.00
N HIS A 3 12.92 -60.39 77.19
CA HIS A 3 12.20 -60.74 78.43
C HIS A 3 11.81 -59.47 79.17
N ILE A 4 10.76 -59.28 79.82
CA ILE A 4 9.92 -60.14 80.64
C ILE A 4 8.82 -59.22 81.23
N PHE A 5 7.65 -59.61 81.18
CA PHE A 5 6.75 -60.05 82.21
C PHE A 5 5.97 -58.90 82.87
N VAL A 6 4.72 -58.94 82.79
CA VAL A 6 3.72 -59.69 83.58
C VAL A 6 3.11 -58.84 84.71
N LEU A 7 1.81 -58.71 84.65
CA LEU A 7 0.86 -59.13 85.66
C LEU A 7 0.48 -58.11 86.75
N CYS A 8 -0.72 -57.73 86.83
CA CYS A 8 -1.68 -57.93 87.90
C CYS A 8 -2.90 -57.09 87.58
N LEU A 9 -3.97 -57.54 87.13
CA LEU A 9 -5.06 -58.40 87.55
C LEU A 9 -5.42 -58.22 89.02
N VAL A 10 -6.65 -58.01 89.17
CA VAL A 10 -7.53 -58.47 90.30
C VAL A 10 -8.17 -57.39 91.09
N ILE A 11 -9.53 -57.24 90.87
CA ILE A 11 -10.61 -57.39 91.74
C ILE A 11 -10.90 -56.27 92.71
N PHE A 12 -12.01 -55.63 92.66
CA PHE A 12 -13.10 -55.99 93.63
C PHE A 12 -14.40 -55.29 93.19
N ALA A 13 -15.38 -56.14 93.15
CA ALA A 13 -16.76 -55.88 93.01
C ALA A 13 -17.38 -55.37 94.34
N GLY A 14 -18.43 -54.62 94.22
CA GLY A 14 -19.32 -54.57 95.33
C GLY A 14 -20.22 -53.35 95.50
N LEU A 15 -21.48 -53.60 95.29
CA LEU A 15 -22.65 -53.13 95.96
C LEU A 15 -23.20 -51.72 95.79
N LEU A 16 -24.17 -51.67 95.00
CA LEU A 16 -25.61 -51.43 95.27
C LEU A 16 -25.92 -50.48 96.46
N LEU A 17 -26.60 -49.35 96.13
CA LEU A 17 -27.90 -49.07 96.75
C LEU A 17 -28.54 -47.81 96.15
N ASN A 18 -29.86 -48.00 95.89
CA ASN A 18 -30.80 -47.03 95.41
C ASN A 18 -30.95 -45.80 96.28
N ALA A 19 -31.22 -44.66 95.63
CA ALA A 19 -32.08 -43.64 96.18
C ALA A 19 -32.79 -42.91 94.99
N CYS A 20 -34.10 -43.05 94.98
CA CYS A 20 -35.01 -42.22 94.18
C CYS A 20 -34.90 -40.73 94.59
N GLY A 21 -34.94 -39.82 93.59
CA GLY A 21 -35.15 -38.41 93.85
C GLY A 21 -35.46 -37.66 92.52
N SER A 22 -36.77 -37.50 92.37
CA SER A 22 -37.55 -36.52 91.58
C SER A 22 -36.88 -35.68 90.50
N SER A 23 -37.44 -35.81 89.32
CA SER A 23 -37.40 -35.02 88.13
C SER A 23 -37.38 -33.48 88.37
N VAL A 24 -36.41 -32.83 87.75
CA VAL A 24 -36.54 -31.44 87.24
C VAL A 24 -36.08 -31.50 85.83
N GLU A 25 -37.01 -31.34 84.92
CA GLU A 25 -36.82 -31.19 83.51
C GLU A 25 -36.23 -29.82 83.24
N ALA A 26 -34.95 -29.74 83.06
CA ALA A 26 -34.27 -28.56 82.53
C ALA A 26 -34.29 -28.65 81.02
N ALA A 27 -35.12 -27.83 80.40
CA ALA A 27 -35.13 -27.62 78.99
C ALA A 27 -33.69 -27.24 78.52
N ALA A 28 -33.05 -28.15 77.80
CA ALA A 28 -31.80 -27.78 77.05
C ALA A 28 -32.20 -26.85 75.94
N GLU A 29 -31.83 -25.56 76.14
CA GLU A 29 -31.72 -24.60 75.00
C GLU A 29 -30.78 -25.23 73.99
N SER A 30 -31.34 -25.70 72.87
CA SER A 30 -30.54 -26.01 71.71
C SER A 30 -29.98 -24.70 71.15
N THR A 31 -28.74 -24.38 71.42
CA THR A 31 -28.01 -23.39 70.63
C THR A 31 -28.12 -23.76 69.17
N PRO A 32 -28.67 -22.91 68.32
CA PRO A 32 -28.66 -23.19 66.87
C PRO A 32 -27.20 -23.30 66.41
N ILE A 33 -26.86 -24.44 65.85
CA ILE A 33 -25.60 -24.58 65.11
C ILE A 33 -25.69 -23.54 64.00
N PRO A 34 -24.75 -22.60 63.90
CA PRO A 34 -24.74 -21.64 62.80
C PRO A 34 -24.72 -22.47 61.51
N THR A 35 -25.79 -22.38 60.74
CA THR A 35 -25.80 -22.92 59.38
C THR A 35 -24.79 -22.10 58.62
N VAL A 36 -23.62 -22.66 58.36
CA VAL A 36 -22.68 -22.12 57.37
C VAL A 36 -23.42 -22.25 56.05
N VAL A 37 -23.98 -21.14 55.59
CA VAL A 37 -24.45 -21.07 54.20
C VAL A 37 -23.17 -21.29 53.37
N ALA A 38 -23.10 -22.43 52.70
CA ALA A 38 -22.00 -22.66 51.75
C ALA A 38 -22.06 -21.50 50.75
N ASP A 39 -21.04 -20.70 50.77
CA ASP A 39 -20.85 -19.68 49.73
C ASP A 39 -20.73 -20.45 48.40
N SER A 40 -21.75 -20.36 47.57
CA SER A 40 -21.79 -21.08 46.31
C SER A 40 -20.98 -20.36 45.19
N ALA A 41 -20.16 -19.40 45.58
CA ALA A 41 -19.31 -18.70 44.64
C ALA A 41 -18.28 -19.64 43.99
N ILE A 42 -18.14 -19.58 42.68
CA ILE A 42 -17.09 -20.28 41.96
C ILE A 42 -15.78 -19.48 42.17
N ILE A 43 -14.74 -20.16 42.64
CA ILE A 43 -13.44 -19.56 42.91
C ILE A 43 -12.43 -20.24 42.03
N ALA A 44 -11.66 -19.43 41.31
CA ALA A 44 -10.58 -19.89 40.41
C ALA A 44 -9.27 -19.19 40.69
N GLU A 45 -8.19 -19.96 40.65
CA GLU A 45 -6.85 -19.40 40.62
C GLU A 45 -6.53 -18.85 39.22
N GLY A 46 -5.85 -17.74 39.18
CA GLY A 46 -5.46 -17.11 37.92
C GLY A 46 -4.12 -16.38 38.00
N ARG A 47 -3.67 -15.91 36.87
CA ARG A 47 -2.49 -15.05 36.77
C ARG A 47 -2.83 -13.75 36.13
N LEU A 48 -2.24 -12.69 36.67
CA LEU A 48 -2.36 -11.34 36.17
C LEU A 48 -1.44 -11.15 34.97
N GLU A 49 -2.02 -10.74 33.85
CA GLU A 49 -1.30 -10.45 32.60
C GLU A 49 -1.65 -9.06 32.08
N PRO A 50 -0.77 -8.39 31.32
CA PRO A 50 -1.12 -7.17 30.62
C PRO A 50 -2.14 -7.48 29.48
N VAL A 51 -2.91 -6.48 29.07
CA VAL A 51 -3.93 -6.65 28.01
C VAL A 51 -3.34 -7.06 26.67
N LEU A 52 -2.12 -6.67 26.41
CA LEU A 52 -1.37 -7.04 25.21
C LEU A 52 0.09 -7.22 25.58
N TYR A 53 0.72 -8.29 25.10
CA TYR A 53 2.15 -8.47 25.19
C TYR A 53 2.69 -9.28 24.02
N ALA A 54 3.96 -9.13 23.73
CA ALA A 54 4.66 -9.94 22.75
C ALA A 54 6.09 -10.24 23.21
N ASP A 55 6.48 -11.48 23.04
CA ASP A 55 7.85 -11.93 23.12
C ASP A 55 8.45 -11.85 21.71
N ILE A 56 9.46 -11.01 21.53
CA ILE A 56 10.01 -10.69 20.22
C ILE A 56 11.38 -11.34 20.07
N ALA A 57 11.57 -11.97 18.92
CA ALA A 57 12.77 -12.72 18.57
C ALA A 57 13.22 -12.38 17.15
N PHE A 58 14.50 -12.58 16.84
CA PHE A 58 14.97 -12.57 15.47
C PHE A 58 14.57 -13.85 14.74
N ASN A 59 14.31 -13.74 13.44
CA ASN A 59 14.02 -14.89 12.58
C ASN A 59 15.29 -15.53 11.99
N VAL A 60 16.44 -14.88 12.18
CA VAL A 60 17.75 -15.31 11.67
C VAL A 60 18.75 -15.40 12.82
N ASN A 61 19.81 -16.17 12.62
CA ASN A 61 20.92 -16.19 13.55
C ASN A 61 21.86 -15.00 13.29
N GLY A 62 22.45 -14.48 14.34
CA GLY A 62 23.42 -13.38 14.21
C GLY A 62 23.96 -12.93 15.57
N THR A 63 24.94 -12.05 15.54
CA THR A 63 25.50 -11.40 16.73
C THR A 63 24.84 -10.03 16.92
N ILE A 64 24.42 -9.70 18.13
CA ILE A 64 23.84 -8.40 18.45
C ILE A 64 24.93 -7.32 18.40
N SER A 65 24.80 -6.41 17.46
CA SER A 65 25.70 -5.25 17.34
C SER A 65 25.30 -4.13 18.31
N GLU A 66 24.00 -3.94 18.50
CA GLU A 66 23.43 -2.83 19.28
C GLU A 66 22.12 -3.23 19.95
N VAL A 67 21.91 -2.72 21.17
CA VAL A 67 20.62 -2.72 21.87
C VAL A 67 20.31 -1.25 22.20
N LEU A 68 19.17 -0.78 21.72
CA LEU A 68 18.80 0.65 21.70
C LEU A 68 17.79 1.05 22.78
N ILE A 69 17.39 0.08 23.61
CA ILE A 69 16.38 0.24 24.64
C ILE A 69 16.87 -0.31 25.99
N SER A 70 16.17 0.04 27.05
CA SER A 70 16.37 -0.45 28.42
C SER A 70 15.09 -1.05 29.00
N GLU A 71 15.23 -1.93 29.98
CA GLU A 71 14.04 -2.41 30.74
C GLU A 71 13.31 -1.26 31.40
N GLY A 72 11.99 -1.28 31.34
CA GLY A 72 11.08 -0.23 31.84
C GLY A 72 10.91 0.96 30.90
N GLU A 73 11.64 1.01 29.77
CA GLU A 73 11.50 2.08 28.80
C GLU A 73 10.21 1.91 27.98
N GLN A 74 9.57 3.05 27.66
CA GLN A 74 8.42 3.07 26.75
C GLN A 74 8.89 3.10 25.29
N VAL A 75 8.33 2.26 24.48
CA VAL A 75 8.61 2.17 23.03
C VAL A 75 7.37 2.46 22.22
N THR A 76 7.58 3.00 21.02
CA THR A 76 6.51 3.23 20.03
C THR A 76 6.50 2.11 18.99
N GLU A 77 5.36 1.90 18.34
CA GLU A 77 5.27 0.95 17.21
C GLU A 77 6.30 1.28 16.14
N GLY A 78 6.98 0.24 15.65
CA GLY A 78 8.04 0.35 14.63
C GLY A 78 9.41 0.82 15.16
N GLN A 79 9.51 1.22 16.42
CA GLN A 79 10.79 1.63 17.02
C GLN A 79 11.80 0.48 16.99
N VAL A 80 13.04 0.77 16.57
CA VAL A 80 14.12 -0.23 16.55
C VAL A 80 14.58 -0.51 17.97
N ILE A 81 14.58 -1.77 18.33
CA ILE A 81 14.93 -2.30 19.66
C ILE A 81 16.38 -2.77 19.71
N ALA A 82 16.75 -3.60 18.73
CA ALA A 82 18.08 -4.17 18.62
C ALA A 82 18.47 -4.39 17.16
N ARG A 83 19.76 -4.44 16.89
CA ARG A 83 20.34 -4.68 15.57
C ARG A 83 21.34 -5.83 15.64
N LEU A 84 21.35 -6.64 14.60
CA LEU A 84 22.41 -7.60 14.36
C LEU A 84 23.59 -6.95 13.59
N GLU A 85 24.74 -7.62 13.59
CA GLU A 85 25.83 -7.26 12.71
C GLU A 85 25.36 -7.23 11.25
N ASN A 86 25.94 -6.34 10.43
CA ASN A 86 25.55 -6.05 9.03
C ASN A 86 24.25 -5.28 8.82
N SER A 87 23.57 -4.79 9.84
CA SER A 87 22.36 -3.96 9.69
C SER A 87 22.63 -2.68 8.88
N GLU A 88 23.78 -2.04 9.07
CA GLU A 88 24.19 -0.84 8.28
C GLU A 88 24.34 -1.17 6.78
N SER A 89 24.92 -2.34 6.45
CA SER A 89 25.01 -2.80 5.07
C SER A 89 23.64 -3.03 4.46
N LYS A 90 22.70 -3.61 5.22
CA LYS A 90 21.31 -3.82 4.77
C LYS A 90 20.54 -2.51 4.61
N GLN A 91 20.78 -1.52 5.47
CA GLN A 91 20.23 -0.18 5.30
C GLN A 91 20.73 0.48 4.00
N ALA A 92 22.02 0.34 3.69
CA ALA A 92 22.58 0.83 2.43
C ALA A 92 22.00 0.10 1.21
N GLU A 93 21.75 -1.21 1.30
CA GLU A 93 21.07 -1.98 0.25
C GLU A 93 19.63 -1.49 0.02
N VAL A 94 18.88 -1.19 1.09
CA VAL A 94 17.53 -0.60 0.99
C VAL A 94 17.59 0.77 0.33
N ALA A 95 18.49 1.66 0.77
CA ALA A 95 18.62 3.00 0.20
C ALA A 95 18.94 2.95 -1.31
N LYS A 96 19.81 2.02 -1.73
CA LYS A 96 20.11 1.80 -3.14
C LYS A 96 18.89 1.27 -3.90
N ALA A 97 18.20 0.28 -3.36
CA ALA A 97 17.00 -0.27 -3.99
C ALA A 97 15.86 0.76 -4.10
N GLU A 98 15.75 1.71 -3.15
CA GLU A 98 14.82 2.86 -3.23
C GLU A 98 15.19 3.82 -4.36
N GLU A 99 16.48 4.12 -4.54
CA GLU A 99 16.96 4.93 -5.66
C GLU A 99 16.66 4.26 -7.02
N ASP A 100 16.96 2.97 -7.13
CA ASP A 100 16.70 2.17 -8.33
C ASP A 100 15.18 2.12 -8.64
N PHE A 101 14.34 1.93 -7.62
CA PHE A 101 12.89 1.95 -7.75
C PHE A 101 12.36 3.31 -8.23
N LEU A 102 12.79 4.41 -7.61
CA LEU A 102 12.40 5.76 -8.03
C LEU A 102 12.84 6.09 -9.45
N THR A 103 13.99 5.58 -9.86
CA THR A 103 14.51 5.75 -11.23
C THR A 103 13.67 4.99 -12.24
N ALA A 104 13.34 3.72 -11.94
CA ALA A 104 12.47 2.89 -12.77
C ALA A 104 11.04 3.45 -12.85
N GLN A 105 10.51 3.96 -11.74
CA GLN A 105 9.20 4.61 -11.69
C GLN A 105 9.16 5.85 -12.60
N ARG A 106 10.17 6.73 -12.51
CA ARG A 106 10.25 7.91 -13.39
C ARG A 106 10.37 7.54 -14.86
N ALA A 107 11.10 6.48 -15.19
CA ALA A 107 11.21 5.99 -16.56
C ALA A 107 9.86 5.49 -17.08
N PHE A 108 9.11 4.77 -16.26
CA PHE A 108 7.76 4.29 -16.59
C PHE A 108 6.79 5.47 -16.79
N ASP A 109 6.74 6.41 -15.85
CA ASP A 109 5.88 7.61 -15.91
C ASP A 109 6.23 8.50 -17.12
N SER A 110 7.53 8.64 -17.44
CA SER A 110 7.98 9.45 -18.58
C SER A 110 7.62 8.83 -19.93
N ALA A 111 7.59 7.51 -20.03
CA ALA A 111 7.19 6.81 -21.25
C ALA A 111 5.72 7.12 -21.60
N GLU A 112 4.83 7.12 -20.62
CA GLU A 112 3.42 7.46 -20.80
C GLU A 112 3.22 8.95 -21.13
N ALA A 113 3.89 9.84 -20.40
CA ALA A 113 3.83 11.29 -20.65
C ALA A 113 4.36 11.66 -22.04
N THR A 114 5.41 11.00 -22.51
CA THR A 114 5.96 11.21 -23.84
C THR A 114 4.98 10.81 -24.95
N ALA A 115 4.28 9.70 -24.79
CA ALA A 115 3.28 9.27 -25.78
C ALA A 115 2.07 10.21 -25.82
N LEU A 116 1.61 10.68 -24.67
CA LEU A 116 0.55 11.66 -24.58
C LEU A 116 0.95 13.01 -25.23
N GLY A 117 2.19 13.43 -25.02
CA GLY A 117 2.79 14.60 -25.67
C GLY A 117 2.78 14.47 -27.20
N LYS A 118 3.29 13.35 -27.73
CA LYS A 118 3.28 13.08 -29.19
C LYS A 118 1.87 13.12 -29.77
N LEU A 119 0.87 12.56 -29.08
CA LEU A 119 -0.52 12.58 -29.49
C LEU A 119 -1.07 14.02 -29.54
N ALA A 120 -0.76 14.83 -28.54
CA ALA A 120 -1.17 16.25 -28.50
C ALA A 120 -0.54 17.05 -29.65
N ASP A 121 0.77 16.86 -29.91
CA ASP A 121 1.49 17.52 -30.99
C ASP A 121 0.95 17.12 -32.38
N ALA A 122 0.64 15.84 -32.57
CA ALA A 122 0.06 15.34 -33.82
C ALA A 122 -1.38 15.91 -34.05
N ASN A 123 -2.20 16.01 -33.00
CA ASN A 123 -3.50 16.67 -33.07
C ASN A 123 -3.38 18.16 -33.46
N GLU A 124 -2.40 18.86 -32.89
CA GLU A 124 -2.15 20.26 -33.21
C GLU A 124 -1.70 20.40 -34.69
N SER A 125 -0.85 19.48 -35.17
CA SER A 125 -0.40 19.46 -36.56
C SER A 125 -1.55 19.28 -37.54
N VAL A 126 -2.51 18.36 -37.26
CA VAL A 126 -3.72 18.19 -38.07
C VAL A 126 -4.57 19.46 -38.04
N ARG A 127 -4.80 20.05 -36.87
CA ARG A 127 -5.58 21.25 -36.73
C ARG A 127 -4.99 22.41 -37.53
N LYS A 128 -3.66 22.57 -37.50
CA LYS A 128 -2.95 23.60 -38.25
C LYS A 128 -3.04 23.36 -39.77
N ALA A 129 -2.76 22.13 -40.22
CA ALA A 129 -2.87 21.80 -41.65
C ALA A 129 -4.28 21.95 -42.18
N GLN A 130 -5.30 21.57 -41.41
CA GLN A 130 -6.71 21.78 -41.77
C GLN A 130 -7.06 23.27 -41.85
N TYR A 131 -6.63 24.08 -40.86
CA TYR A 131 -6.84 25.54 -40.88
C TYR A 131 -6.19 26.19 -42.10
N GLU A 132 -4.97 25.80 -42.47
CA GLU A 132 -4.28 26.34 -43.65
C GLU A 132 -5.01 25.96 -44.95
N LEU A 133 -5.55 24.73 -45.05
CA LEU A 133 -6.34 24.29 -46.20
C LEU A 133 -7.69 25.02 -46.30
N ASP A 134 -8.43 25.12 -45.17
CA ASP A 134 -9.75 25.74 -45.11
C ASP A 134 -9.73 27.26 -45.44
N ASN A 135 -8.62 27.91 -45.10
CA ASN A 135 -8.41 29.35 -45.40
C ASN A 135 -7.66 29.59 -46.70
N PHE A 136 -7.38 28.57 -47.49
CA PHE A 136 -6.77 28.75 -48.79
C PHE A 136 -7.80 29.16 -49.81
N ASP A 137 -7.55 30.31 -50.52
CA ASP A 137 -8.43 30.83 -51.57
C ASP A 137 -8.24 30.03 -52.86
N ILE A 138 -9.09 29.02 -53.05
CA ILE A 138 -9.15 28.20 -54.24
C ILE A 138 -9.82 29.00 -55.35
N PRO A 139 -9.19 29.20 -56.55
CA PRO A 139 -9.82 29.83 -57.71
C PRO A 139 -11.19 29.22 -58.01
N SER A 140 -12.16 30.07 -58.39
CA SER A 140 -13.56 29.64 -58.62
C SER A 140 -13.73 28.54 -59.66
N ASP A 141 -12.87 28.59 -60.68
CA ASP A 141 -12.80 27.65 -61.80
C ASP A 141 -12.16 26.30 -61.43
N LEU A 142 -11.44 26.21 -60.30
CA LEU A 142 -10.84 24.99 -59.84
C LEU A 142 -11.62 24.31 -58.70
N ARG A 143 -12.65 24.89 -58.17
CA ARG A 143 -13.36 24.41 -56.94
C ARG A 143 -14.02 23.05 -57.10
N ASP A 144 -14.45 22.75 -58.33
CA ASP A 144 -15.14 21.49 -58.64
C ASP A 144 -14.18 20.35 -59.08
N MET A 145 -12.88 20.62 -59.04
CA MET A 145 -11.81 19.72 -59.41
C MET A 145 -11.11 19.13 -58.17
N SER A 146 -10.57 17.93 -58.34
CA SER A 146 -9.56 17.46 -57.39
C SER A 146 -8.23 18.22 -57.55
N THR A 147 -7.37 18.22 -56.56
CA THR A 147 -6.06 18.89 -56.62
C THR A 147 -5.20 18.39 -57.77
N SER A 148 -5.30 17.08 -58.11
CA SER A 148 -4.60 16.46 -59.26
C SER A 148 -5.16 16.93 -60.59
N GLU A 149 -6.50 17.06 -60.72
CA GLU A 149 -7.16 17.56 -61.91
C GLU A 149 -6.85 19.05 -62.10
N ALA A 150 -6.95 19.84 -61.05
CA ALA A 150 -6.63 21.27 -61.05
C ALA A 150 -5.14 21.51 -61.44
N LEU A 151 -4.22 20.70 -60.94
CA LEU A 151 -2.79 20.79 -61.32
C LEU A 151 -2.59 20.48 -62.79
N THR A 152 -3.24 19.45 -63.31
CA THR A 152 -3.17 19.06 -64.71
C THR A 152 -3.80 20.10 -65.65
N TYR A 153 -4.96 20.62 -65.26
CA TYR A 153 -5.67 21.66 -66.01
C TYR A 153 -4.83 22.96 -66.07
N THR A 154 -4.38 23.46 -64.93
CA THR A 154 -3.60 24.70 -64.87
C THR A 154 -2.22 24.59 -65.52
N ALA A 155 -1.60 23.38 -65.51
CA ALA A 155 -0.38 23.12 -66.28
C ALA A 155 -0.64 23.21 -67.82
N GLY A 156 -1.77 22.71 -68.28
CA GLY A 156 -2.21 22.83 -69.68
C GLY A 156 -2.43 24.28 -70.09
N GLU A 157 -3.21 25.08 -69.29
CA GLU A 157 -3.44 26.49 -69.52
C GLU A 157 -2.13 27.32 -69.53
N LEU A 158 -1.20 26.98 -68.63
CA LEU A 158 0.12 27.59 -68.58
C LEU A 158 0.94 27.30 -69.83
N ASP A 159 0.91 26.06 -70.31
CA ASP A 159 1.62 25.71 -71.56
C ASP A 159 1.02 26.42 -72.81
N GLU A 160 -0.33 26.47 -72.89
CA GLU A 160 -0.99 27.22 -73.96
C GLU A 160 -0.66 28.71 -73.88
N ALA A 161 -0.70 29.31 -72.71
CA ALA A 161 -0.34 30.74 -72.53
C ALA A 161 1.15 31.01 -72.87
N ARG A 162 2.00 30.09 -72.52
CA ARG A 162 3.45 30.15 -72.91
C ARG A 162 3.64 30.10 -74.38
N VAL A 163 3.02 29.13 -75.06
CA VAL A 163 3.09 28.99 -76.51
C VAL A 163 2.55 30.24 -77.21
N ALA A 164 1.41 30.76 -76.72
CA ALA A 164 0.82 31.99 -77.30
C ALA A 164 1.65 33.25 -77.10
N PHE A 165 2.39 33.34 -76.02
CA PHE A 165 3.28 34.47 -75.73
C PHE A 165 4.64 34.37 -76.44
N GLU A 166 5.13 33.17 -76.76
CA GLU A 166 6.47 32.94 -77.34
C GLU A 166 6.77 33.81 -78.61
N PRO A 167 5.81 34.05 -79.57
CA PRO A 167 6.04 34.94 -80.70
C PRO A 167 6.30 36.37 -80.30
N TYR A 168 5.82 36.85 -79.17
CA TYR A 168 5.91 38.19 -78.65
C TYR A 168 7.08 38.42 -77.74
N ARG A 169 7.70 37.39 -77.17
CA ARG A 169 8.78 37.47 -76.24
C ARG A 169 9.98 38.31 -76.69
N TYR A 170 10.36 38.17 -77.94
CA TYR A 170 11.46 38.92 -78.58
C TYR A 170 11.01 40.17 -79.33
N MET A 171 9.69 40.44 -79.33
CA MET A 171 9.13 41.50 -80.14
C MET A 171 9.59 42.89 -79.72
N GLU A 172 9.74 43.18 -78.44
CA GLU A 172 10.23 44.48 -77.97
C GLU A 172 11.68 44.74 -78.40
N GLU A 173 12.51 43.78 -78.37
CA GLU A 173 13.91 43.88 -78.86
C GLU A 173 13.97 44.04 -80.37
N ARG A 174 13.07 43.34 -81.05
CA ARG A 174 12.99 43.38 -82.50
C ARG A 174 12.38 44.69 -82.98
N LEU A 175 11.35 45.16 -82.34
CA LEU A 175 10.75 46.48 -82.58
C LEU A 175 11.75 47.62 -82.33
N ALA A 176 12.50 47.57 -81.26
CA ALA A 176 13.55 48.56 -80.99
C ALA A 176 14.66 48.60 -82.01
N ARG A 177 14.99 47.45 -82.65
CA ARG A 177 15.97 47.34 -83.72
C ARG A 177 15.41 47.80 -85.07
N GLU A 178 14.12 47.46 -85.40
CA GLU A 178 13.48 47.78 -86.67
C GLU A 178 13.00 49.23 -86.72
N LEU A 179 12.54 49.83 -85.61
CA LEU A 179 12.23 51.26 -85.48
C LEU A 179 13.47 52.16 -85.75
N LYS A 180 14.67 51.69 -85.44
CA LYS A 180 15.95 52.41 -85.78
C LYS A 180 16.24 52.33 -87.28
N ARG A 181 15.59 51.47 -88.05
CA ARG A 181 15.85 51.22 -89.48
C ARG A 181 14.83 51.87 -90.42
N ASP A 182 13.86 52.71 -90.01
CA ASP A 182 12.83 53.34 -90.83
C ASP A 182 12.14 52.32 -91.75
N ASN A 183 11.62 51.19 -91.23
CA ASN A 183 10.94 50.16 -92.01
C ASN A 183 9.48 50.51 -92.23
N PRO A 184 9.04 50.86 -93.46
CA PRO A 184 7.66 51.31 -93.75
C PRO A 184 6.64 50.16 -93.62
N ASN A 185 7.00 48.93 -93.51
CA ASN A 185 6.12 47.78 -93.40
C ASN A 185 5.71 47.41 -91.91
N LEU A 186 6.17 48.17 -90.93
CA LEU A 186 5.79 47.94 -89.53
C LEU A 186 4.40 48.61 -89.29
N ASN A 187 3.34 47.87 -89.64
CA ASN A 187 1.93 48.34 -89.36
C ASN A 187 1.70 48.41 -87.85
N ASN A 188 1.69 49.65 -87.36
CA ASN A 188 1.26 50.06 -86.02
C ASN A 188 2.00 49.33 -84.80
N PRO A 189 3.18 49.83 -84.42
CA PRO A 189 3.96 49.26 -83.30
C PRO A 189 3.21 49.22 -81.96
N GLN A 190 2.18 50.06 -81.77
CA GLN A 190 1.35 50.13 -80.60
C GLN A 190 0.45 48.91 -80.45
N VAL A 191 -0.13 48.40 -81.58
CA VAL A 191 -0.94 47.17 -81.57
C VAL A 191 -0.13 45.97 -81.13
N TYR A 192 1.10 45.82 -81.64
CA TYR A 192 2.00 44.78 -81.21
C TYR A 192 2.34 44.84 -79.73
N ARG A 193 2.65 46.04 -79.20
CA ARG A 193 2.90 46.25 -77.79
C ARG A 193 1.69 45.94 -76.93
N SER A 194 0.52 46.38 -77.34
CA SER A 194 -0.75 46.09 -76.59
C SER A 194 -1.08 44.58 -76.61
N THR A 195 -0.87 43.92 -77.76
CA THR A 195 -1.06 42.47 -77.92
C THR A 195 -0.03 41.68 -77.09
N ALA A 196 1.26 42.06 -77.15
CA ALA A 196 2.32 41.46 -76.32
C ALA A 196 1.99 41.60 -74.82
N LYS A 197 1.56 42.77 -74.40
CA LYS A 197 1.13 43.03 -73.01
C LYS A 197 -0.07 42.15 -72.62
N LEU A 198 -1.02 41.97 -73.48
CA LEU A 198 -2.19 41.08 -73.22
C LEU A 198 -1.74 39.62 -73.06
N TYR A 199 -0.93 39.07 -73.96
CA TYR A 199 -0.47 37.71 -73.84
C TYR A 199 0.51 37.52 -72.67
N LYS A 200 1.34 38.49 -72.34
CA LYS A 200 2.12 38.46 -71.15
C LYS A 200 1.27 38.42 -69.88
N LYS A 201 0.21 39.24 -69.82
CA LYS A 201 -0.73 39.19 -68.70
C LYS A 201 -1.39 37.80 -68.59
N ARG A 202 -1.84 37.25 -69.74
CA ARG A 202 -2.41 35.91 -69.74
C ARG A 202 -1.42 34.81 -69.23
N LEU A 203 -0.15 34.92 -69.59
CA LEU A 203 0.90 34.04 -69.09
C LEU A 203 1.10 34.23 -67.58
N ASP A 204 1.18 35.49 -67.11
CA ASP A 204 1.37 35.81 -65.69
C ASP A 204 0.16 35.30 -64.87
N ASP A 205 -1.08 35.47 -65.39
CA ASP A 205 -2.30 34.98 -64.74
C ASP A 205 -2.30 33.42 -64.68
N ALA A 206 -2.01 32.71 -65.79
CA ALA A 206 -1.92 31.23 -65.85
C ALA A 206 -0.83 30.70 -64.95
N TRP A 207 0.30 31.40 -64.84
CA TRP A 207 1.39 31.06 -63.94
C TRP A 207 0.98 31.21 -62.44
N ALA A 208 0.20 32.24 -62.16
CA ALA A 208 -0.35 32.46 -60.81
C ALA A 208 -1.34 31.34 -60.45
N ASP A 209 -2.22 30.93 -61.33
CA ASP A 209 -3.22 29.87 -61.08
C ASP A 209 -2.53 28.48 -60.96
N TYR A 210 -1.52 28.19 -61.78
CA TYR A 210 -0.72 26.98 -61.62
C TYR A 210 0.00 26.91 -60.25
N ASN A 211 0.58 28.06 -59.80
CA ASN A 211 1.19 28.13 -58.48
C ASN A 211 0.18 27.94 -57.33
N LYS A 212 -1.07 28.43 -57.51
CA LYS A 212 -2.14 28.16 -56.55
C LYS A 212 -2.53 26.68 -56.52
N ALA A 213 -2.61 26.01 -57.66
CA ALA A 213 -2.86 24.58 -57.73
C ALA A 213 -1.77 23.74 -57.07
N ILE A 214 -0.49 24.13 -57.29
CA ILE A 214 0.64 23.49 -56.55
C ILE A 214 0.50 23.70 -55.06
N LYS A 215 0.20 24.94 -54.63
CA LYS A 215 0.04 25.23 -53.19
C LYS A 215 -1.12 24.47 -52.59
N TRP A 216 -2.26 24.35 -53.28
CA TRP A 216 -3.40 23.55 -52.83
C TRP A 216 -3.04 22.07 -52.68
N THR A 217 -2.39 21.46 -53.68
CA THR A 217 -1.90 20.07 -53.63
C THR A 217 -0.93 19.88 -52.41
N THR A 218 -0.07 20.85 -52.16
CA THR A 218 0.86 20.81 -51.03
C THR A 218 0.15 20.82 -49.68
N LEU A 219 -0.88 21.67 -49.54
CA LEU A 219 -1.69 21.78 -48.33
C LEU A 219 -2.48 20.51 -48.05
N GLU A 220 -3.10 19.92 -49.09
CA GLU A 220 -3.80 18.63 -48.99
C GLU A 220 -2.85 17.51 -48.58
N SER A 221 -1.68 17.39 -49.20
CA SER A 221 -0.67 16.44 -48.82
C SER A 221 -0.14 16.64 -47.40
N SER A 222 -0.01 17.88 -46.96
CA SER A 222 0.39 18.21 -45.58
C SER A 222 -0.67 17.76 -44.56
N LEU A 223 -1.94 17.92 -44.88
CA LEU A 223 -3.05 17.45 -44.06
C LEU A 223 -3.08 15.93 -43.96
N GLU A 224 -2.93 15.22 -45.10
CA GLU A 224 -2.92 13.77 -45.11
C GLU A 224 -1.71 13.20 -44.34
N ASN A 225 -0.53 13.81 -44.47
CA ASN A 225 0.64 13.44 -43.66
C ASN A 225 0.40 13.66 -42.16
N ALA A 226 -0.17 14.82 -41.78
CA ALA A 226 -0.48 15.10 -40.40
C ALA A 226 -1.54 14.11 -39.83
N LYS A 227 -2.55 13.72 -40.61
CA LYS A 227 -3.51 12.68 -40.23
C LYS A 227 -2.84 11.30 -40.06
N ALA A 228 -1.90 10.93 -40.92
CA ALA A 228 -1.15 9.69 -40.79
C ALA A 228 -0.28 9.69 -39.53
N GLU A 229 0.38 10.81 -39.22
CA GLU A 229 1.14 10.99 -37.96
C GLU A 229 0.24 10.89 -36.73
N LEU A 230 -0.96 11.50 -36.78
CA LEU A 230 -1.95 11.39 -35.70
C LEU A 230 -2.40 9.95 -35.52
N ALA A 231 -2.71 9.23 -36.59
CA ALA A 231 -3.13 7.83 -36.51
C ALA A 231 -2.03 6.94 -35.89
N GLN A 232 -0.78 7.22 -36.21
CA GLN A 232 0.37 6.53 -35.60
C GLN A 232 0.54 6.88 -34.12
N ALA A 233 0.48 8.18 -33.78
CA ALA A 233 0.57 8.63 -32.39
C ALA A 233 -0.59 8.09 -31.53
N GLN A 234 -1.81 8.04 -32.10
CA GLN A 234 -2.96 7.42 -31.42
C GLN A 234 -2.74 5.93 -31.19
N LYS A 235 -2.24 5.22 -32.16
CA LYS A 235 -1.92 3.79 -32.02
C LYS A 235 -0.84 3.55 -30.97
N GLU A 236 0.21 4.38 -30.93
CA GLU A 236 1.25 4.31 -29.89
C GLU A 236 0.65 4.57 -28.50
N TYR A 237 -0.19 5.59 -28.37
CA TYR A 237 -0.89 5.90 -27.13
C TYR A 237 -1.83 4.78 -26.70
N ASP A 238 -2.65 4.24 -27.61
CA ASP A 238 -3.58 3.14 -27.32
C ASP A 238 -2.86 1.87 -26.86
N ILE A 239 -1.73 1.54 -27.47
CA ILE A 239 -0.87 0.43 -27.07
C ILE A 239 -0.32 0.66 -25.66
N LEU A 240 0.08 1.90 -25.35
CA LEU A 240 0.61 2.28 -24.04
C LEU A 240 -0.48 2.30 -22.97
N SER A 241 -1.67 2.80 -23.28
CA SER A 241 -2.78 2.90 -22.32
C SER A 241 -3.50 1.57 -22.07
N SER A 242 -3.57 0.69 -23.07
CA SER A 242 -4.28 -0.60 -22.99
C SER A 242 -3.45 -1.74 -22.39
N GLY A 243 -2.20 -1.49 -22.01
CA GLY A 243 -1.31 -2.54 -21.45
C GLY A 243 -0.81 -3.55 -22.48
N SER A 244 -1.12 -3.37 -23.78
CA SER A 244 -0.62 -4.23 -24.84
C SER A 244 0.83 -3.92 -25.15
N ASN A 245 1.69 -4.93 -25.05
CA ASN A 245 3.14 -4.91 -25.23
C ASN A 245 3.65 -4.06 -26.41
N SER A 246 3.89 -2.79 -26.19
CA SER A 246 4.91 -2.08 -26.96
C SER A 246 6.26 -2.34 -26.27
N GLY A 247 7.28 -2.71 -27.03
CA GLY A 247 8.55 -3.17 -26.44
C GLY A 247 9.20 -2.21 -25.43
N GLU A 248 9.01 -0.88 -25.58
CA GLU A 248 9.53 0.13 -24.64
C GLU A 248 8.74 0.19 -23.33
N LYS A 249 7.42 0.17 -23.37
CA LYS A 249 6.61 0.18 -22.13
C LYS A 249 6.76 -1.14 -21.39
N ALA A 250 6.69 -2.28 -22.09
CA ALA A 250 6.89 -3.58 -21.47
C ALA A 250 8.27 -3.69 -20.78
N LEU A 251 9.30 -3.07 -21.38
CA LEU A 251 10.61 -3.00 -20.76
C LEU A 251 10.61 -2.09 -19.52
N ALA A 252 10.02 -0.90 -19.61
CA ALA A 252 9.94 0.04 -18.49
C ALA A 252 9.09 -0.54 -17.34
N GLU A 253 7.96 -1.19 -17.66
CA GLU A 253 7.11 -1.89 -16.71
C GLU A 253 7.84 -3.06 -16.03
N ALA A 254 8.55 -3.89 -16.81
CA ALA A 254 9.35 -4.98 -16.26
C ALA A 254 10.50 -4.46 -15.37
N GLN A 255 11.12 -3.34 -15.73
CA GLN A 255 12.14 -2.70 -14.90
C GLN A 255 11.56 -2.13 -13.60
N TYR A 256 10.39 -1.50 -13.68
CA TYR A 256 9.67 -0.99 -12.50
C TYR A 256 9.28 -2.13 -11.54
N GLU A 257 8.67 -3.21 -12.05
CA GLU A 257 8.29 -4.37 -11.24
C GLU A 257 9.52 -5.09 -10.66
N ALA A 258 10.61 -5.21 -11.42
CA ALA A 258 11.86 -5.77 -10.93
C ALA A 258 12.48 -4.90 -9.82
N ALA A 259 12.51 -3.59 -10.00
CA ALA A 259 13.04 -2.67 -8.99
C ALA A 259 12.16 -2.66 -7.71
N ARG A 260 10.84 -2.74 -7.87
CA ARG A 260 9.90 -2.90 -6.75
C ARG A 260 10.15 -4.18 -5.97
N ALA A 261 10.26 -5.32 -6.66
CA ALA A 261 10.55 -6.60 -6.02
C ALA A 261 11.91 -6.59 -5.30
N ASN A 262 12.92 -5.95 -5.88
CA ASN A 262 14.23 -5.79 -5.25
C ASN A 262 14.15 -4.92 -3.98
N LEU A 263 13.36 -3.84 -4.00
CA LEU A 263 13.15 -3.01 -2.82
C LEU A 263 12.43 -3.77 -1.69
N GLU A 264 11.40 -4.54 -2.03
CA GLU A 264 10.69 -5.39 -1.06
C GLU A 264 11.64 -6.45 -0.46
N ALA A 265 12.46 -7.08 -1.28
CA ALA A 265 13.46 -8.04 -0.82
C ALA A 265 14.53 -7.40 0.08
N ALA A 266 15.02 -6.21 -0.27
CA ALA A 266 15.98 -5.48 0.56
C ALA A 266 15.37 -5.06 1.91
N ARG A 267 14.12 -4.61 1.93
CA ARG A 267 13.39 -4.29 3.17
C ARG A 267 13.15 -5.51 4.05
N ALA A 268 12.81 -6.65 3.47
CA ALA A 268 12.70 -7.92 4.20
C ALA A 268 14.03 -8.33 4.80
N ALA A 269 15.13 -8.24 4.04
CA ALA A 269 16.47 -8.55 4.55
C ALA A 269 16.94 -7.60 5.67
N LEU A 270 16.50 -6.33 5.64
CA LEU A 270 16.74 -5.40 6.75
C LEU A 270 15.87 -5.75 7.97
N ALA A 271 14.61 -6.13 7.77
CA ALA A 271 13.71 -6.54 8.84
C ALA A 271 14.21 -7.80 9.57
N ASP A 272 14.93 -8.69 8.90
CA ASP A 272 15.55 -9.85 9.51
C ASP A 272 16.69 -9.49 10.49
N VAL A 273 17.37 -8.36 10.28
CA VAL A 273 18.52 -7.92 11.10
C VAL A 273 18.21 -6.73 12.03
N GLU A 274 17.04 -6.13 11.93
CA GLU A 274 16.54 -5.10 12.85
C GLU A 274 15.29 -5.60 13.59
N LEU A 275 15.38 -5.71 14.91
CA LEU A 275 14.23 -6.05 15.74
C LEU A 275 13.45 -4.79 16.07
N ARG A 276 12.17 -4.77 15.75
CA ARG A 276 11.29 -3.60 15.96
C ARG A 276 10.10 -3.94 16.85
N ALA A 277 9.61 -2.94 17.60
CA ALA A 277 8.42 -3.08 18.41
C ALA A 277 7.17 -3.25 17.54
N PRO A 278 6.35 -4.30 17.73
CA PRO A 278 5.14 -4.52 16.94
C PRO A 278 3.98 -3.60 17.34
N PHE A 279 4.02 -3.02 18.53
CA PHE A 279 3.05 -2.06 19.07
C PHE A 279 3.71 -1.16 20.11
N ALA A 280 3.06 -0.06 20.45
CA ALA A 280 3.52 0.84 21.51
C ALA A 280 3.28 0.21 22.90
N GLY A 281 4.32 0.17 23.74
CA GLY A 281 4.25 -0.45 25.06
C GLY A 281 5.47 -0.17 25.91
N THR A 282 5.62 -0.92 26.98
CA THR A 282 6.78 -0.84 27.90
C THR A 282 7.61 -2.12 27.78
N VAL A 283 8.92 -1.98 27.77
CA VAL A 283 9.86 -3.10 27.81
C VAL A 283 9.76 -3.81 29.14
N ALA A 284 9.10 -4.96 29.16
CA ALA A 284 8.89 -5.74 30.38
C ALA A 284 10.11 -6.60 30.75
N GLY A 285 10.94 -6.96 29.79
CA GLY A 285 12.17 -7.70 30.03
C GLY A 285 13.08 -7.72 28.81
N LEU A 286 14.37 -7.60 29.05
CA LEU A 286 15.44 -7.66 28.03
C LEU A 286 16.35 -8.86 28.35
N LYS A 287 16.37 -9.85 27.44
CA LYS A 287 17.05 -11.14 27.70
C LYS A 287 18.41 -11.29 27.03
N VAL A 288 18.90 -10.24 26.36
CA VAL A 288 20.15 -10.29 25.59
C VAL A 288 21.00 -9.04 25.81
N LYS A 289 22.29 -9.17 25.44
CA LYS A 289 23.27 -8.07 25.54
C LYS A 289 24.02 -7.91 24.21
N ARG A 290 24.60 -6.74 24.03
CA ARG A 290 25.50 -6.46 22.92
C ARG A 290 26.64 -7.49 22.87
N GLY A 291 26.95 -8.01 21.68
CA GLY A 291 27.96 -9.04 21.43
C GLY A 291 27.48 -10.46 21.67
N GLU A 292 26.26 -10.68 22.07
CA GLU A 292 25.66 -12.00 22.23
C GLU A 292 25.16 -12.55 20.90
N THR A 293 25.32 -13.85 20.69
CA THR A 293 24.80 -14.53 19.50
C THR A 293 23.40 -15.05 19.79
N VAL A 294 22.45 -14.74 18.92
CA VAL A 294 21.06 -15.20 19.00
C VAL A 294 20.75 -16.21 17.91
N THR A 295 19.78 -17.07 18.19
CA THR A 295 19.25 -18.06 17.25
C THR A 295 17.79 -17.75 16.92
N PRO A 296 17.27 -18.22 15.76
CA PRO A 296 15.89 -18.00 15.38
C PRO A 296 14.90 -18.47 16.45
N GLY A 297 13.95 -17.60 16.82
CA GLY A 297 12.95 -17.89 17.85
C GLY A 297 13.42 -17.69 19.29
N GLN A 298 14.69 -17.36 19.54
CA GLN A 298 15.17 -16.99 20.85
C GLN A 298 14.63 -15.63 21.25
N VAL A 299 13.84 -15.56 22.33
CA VAL A 299 13.25 -14.32 22.83
C VAL A 299 14.35 -13.33 23.24
N VAL A 300 14.33 -12.18 22.62
CA VAL A 300 15.25 -11.05 22.84
C VAL A 300 14.68 -10.07 23.84
N VAL A 301 13.42 -9.70 23.65
CA VAL A 301 12.73 -8.72 24.45
C VAL A 301 11.25 -9.07 24.60
N SER A 302 10.69 -8.78 25.77
CA SER A 302 9.24 -8.85 26.01
C SER A 302 8.72 -7.42 26.13
N ILE A 303 7.72 -7.07 25.30
CA ILE A 303 7.03 -5.78 25.33
C ILE A 303 5.60 -6.01 25.79
N ALA A 304 5.09 -5.15 26.65
CA ALA A 304 3.76 -5.25 27.20
C ALA A 304 3.06 -3.89 27.28
N ASP A 305 1.74 -3.91 27.06
CA ASP A 305 0.88 -2.76 27.30
C ASP A 305 0.27 -2.87 28.70
N PHE A 306 0.78 -2.06 29.61
CA PHE A 306 0.31 -1.95 31.00
C PHE A 306 -0.82 -0.92 31.19
N SER A 307 -1.46 -0.46 30.12
CA SER A 307 -2.63 0.43 30.24
C SER A 307 -3.86 -0.26 30.82
N GLY A 308 -3.89 -1.58 30.78
CA GLY A 308 -4.92 -2.42 31.36
C GLY A 308 -4.38 -3.80 31.75
N TRP A 309 -5.17 -4.54 32.50
CA TRP A 309 -4.82 -5.84 33.02
C TRP A 309 -5.92 -6.85 32.83
N ILE A 310 -5.53 -8.09 32.63
CA ILE A 310 -6.43 -9.24 32.57
C ILE A 310 -5.96 -10.32 33.57
N VAL A 311 -6.89 -11.11 34.07
CA VAL A 311 -6.60 -12.34 34.81
C VAL A 311 -7.00 -13.51 33.94
N LYS A 312 -6.08 -14.45 33.76
CA LYS A 312 -6.35 -15.74 33.12
C LYS A 312 -6.45 -16.81 34.16
N THR A 313 -7.60 -17.45 34.27
CA THR A 313 -7.82 -18.57 35.21
C THR A 313 -7.14 -19.83 34.70
N THR A 314 -6.76 -20.73 35.61
CA THR A 314 -5.99 -21.91 35.25
C THR A 314 -6.58 -23.23 35.77
N ASP A 315 -7.73 -23.21 36.45
CA ASP A 315 -8.27 -24.35 37.20
C ASP A 315 -9.82 -24.47 37.22
N LEU A 316 -10.47 -23.72 36.36
CA LEU A 316 -11.94 -23.84 36.20
C LEU A 316 -12.27 -25.17 35.50
N THR A 317 -13.06 -26.01 36.20
CA THR A 317 -13.48 -27.29 35.64
C THR A 317 -14.61 -27.15 34.62
N GLU A 318 -14.92 -28.21 33.88
CA GLU A 318 -16.04 -28.22 32.93
C GLU A 318 -17.41 -27.99 33.63
N LEU A 319 -17.51 -28.29 34.92
CA LEU A 319 -18.73 -28.05 35.70
C LEU A 319 -18.85 -26.56 36.09
N ASP A 320 -17.76 -25.93 36.41
CA ASP A 320 -17.71 -24.53 36.82
C ASP A 320 -17.92 -23.58 35.62
N VAL A 321 -17.25 -23.87 34.49
CA VAL A 321 -17.27 -22.97 33.32
C VAL A 321 -18.66 -22.84 32.68
N VAL A 322 -19.51 -23.84 32.81
CA VAL A 322 -20.90 -23.82 32.29
C VAL A 322 -21.77 -22.82 33.05
N GLU A 323 -21.43 -22.53 34.30
CA GLU A 323 -22.16 -21.60 35.16
C GLU A 323 -21.70 -20.16 35.01
N ILE A 324 -20.61 -19.90 34.28
CA ILE A 324 -20.00 -18.57 34.04
C ILE A 324 -20.50 -18.01 32.71
N SER A 325 -20.78 -16.70 32.67
CA SER A 325 -21.22 -16.02 31.45
C SER A 325 -20.32 -14.82 31.12
N GLU A 326 -20.12 -14.56 29.81
CA GLU A 326 -19.42 -13.33 29.36
C GLU A 326 -20.18 -12.08 29.86
N GLY A 327 -19.44 -11.07 30.32
CA GLY A 327 -19.98 -9.85 30.90
C GLY A 327 -20.31 -9.95 32.40
N GLU A 328 -20.08 -11.11 33.02
CA GLU A 328 -20.37 -11.32 34.45
C GLU A 328 -19.34 -10.59 35.33
N PRO A 329 -19.78 -9.89 36.40
CA PRO A 329 -18.87 -9.22 37.33
C PRO A 329 -18.11 -10.24 38.17
N VAL A 330 -16.81 -10.03 38.31
CA VAL A 330 -15.88 -10.88 39.04
C VAL A 330 -15.16 -10.08 40.10
N SER A 331 -15.02 -10.64 41.30
CA SER A 331 -14.19 -10.06 42.36
C SER A 331 -12.81 -10.74 42.35
N ILE A 332 -11.76 -9.96 42.19
CA ILE A 332 -10.39 -10.46 42.07
C ILE A 332 -9.59 -10.03 43.32
N THR A 333 -8.91 -10.97 43.93
CA THR A 333 -7.99 -10.70 45.06
C THR A 333 -6.59 -11.20 44.60
N LEU A 334 -5.58 -10.37 44.83
CA LEU A 334 -4.19 -10.71 44.55
C LEU A 334 -3.52 -11.28 45.81
N ASP A 335 -2.83 -12.40 45.69
CA ASP A 335 -2.12 -13.01 46.84
C ASP A 335 -1.12 -12.05 47.50
N ALA A 336 -0.51 -11.20 46.66
CA ALA A 336 0.45 -10.19 47.11
C ALA A 336 -0.23 -8.97 47.82
N ILE A 337 -1.55 -8.77 47.68
CA ILE A 337 -2.32 -7.66 48.21
C ILE A 337 -3.68 -8.20 48.73
N PRO A 338 -3.69 -9.02 49.78
CA PRO A 338 -4.89 -9.79 50.16
C PRO A 338 -6.05 -8.95 50.71
N ASP A 339 -5.75 -7.72 51.20
CA ASP A 339 -6.76 -6.86 51.78
C ASP A 339 -7.51 -5.98 50.76
N THR A 340 -7.21 -6.18 49.44
CA THR A 340 -7.80 -5.35 48.37
C THR A 340 -8.51 -6.23 47.37
N THR A 341 -9.79 -5.99 47.20
CA THR A 341 -10.58 -6.63 46.13
C THR A 341 -10.68 -5.70 44.93
N ILE A 342 -10.30 -6.19 43.76
CA ILE A 342 -10.36 -5.48 42.49
C ILE A 342 -11.58 -6.00 41.72
N LYS A 343 -12.30 -5.15 41.04
CA LYS A 343 -13.43 -5.52 40.21
C LYS A 343 -12.94 -5.86 38.80
N GLY A 344 -13.52 -6.91 38.26
CA GLY A 344 -13.32 -7.33 36.88
C GLY A 344 -14.63 -7.78 36.26
N GLU A 345 -14.58 -8.06 34.99
CA GLU A 345 -15.68 -8.55 34.17
C GLU A 345 -15.16 -9.69 33.28
N VAL A 346 -15.94 -10.76 33.15
CA VAL A 346 -15.60 -11.86 32.25
C VAL A 346 -15.56 -11.33 30.81
N GLN A 347 -14.39 -11.37 30.20
CA GLN A 347 -14.19 -10.92 28.82
C GLN A 347 -14.45 -12.04 27.81
N THR A 348 -13.85 -13.21 28.04
CA THR A 348 -14.01 -14.38 27.17
C THR A 348 -13.87 -15.67 27.95
N ILE A 349 -14.58 -16.69 27.49
CA ILE A 349 -14.48 -18.06 27.98
C ILE A 349 -13.80 -18.89 26.91
N GLY A 350 -12.66 -19.52 27.24
CA GLY A 350 -11.88 -20.34 26.32
C GLY A 350 -12.69 -21.52 25.82
N GLN A 351 -12.67 -21.73 24.52
CA GLN A 351 -13.36 -22.88 23.87
C GLN A 351 -12.50 -24.16 23.84
N ASN A 352 -11.21 -24.00 24.11
CA ASN A 352 -10.29 -25.12 24.15
C ASN A 352 -9.98 -25.48 25.59
N TYR A 353 -9.87 -26.76 25.85
CA TYR A 353 -9.50 -27.26 27.18
C TYR A 353 -7.99 -27.42 27.31
N SER A 354 -7.51 -27.39 28.52
CA SER A 354 -6.18 -27.88 28.90
C SER A 354 -6.33 -28.95 29.96
N GLU A 355 -5.31 -29.78 30.12
CA GLU A 355 -5.26 -30.84 31.16
C GLU A 355 -4.33 -30.37 32.28
N LYS A 356 -4.84 -30.30 33.49
CA LYS A 356 -4.08 -29.94 34.71
C LYS A 356 -4.24 -31.04 35.75
N GLN A 357 -3.20 -31.77 36.06
CA GLN A 357 -3.17 -32.87 37.05
C GLN A 357 -4.18 -34.01 36.78
N GLY A 358 -4.65 -34.18 35.55
CA GLY A 358 -5.61 -35.19 35.13
C GLY A 358 -7.05 -34.69 35.01
N ASP A 359 -7.31 -33.45 35.38
CA ASP A 359 -8.61 -32.81 35.23
C ASP A 359 -8.63 -31.91 33.97
N ILE A 360 -9.81 -31.86 33.34
CA ILE A 360 -10.08 -30.97 32.22
C ILE A 360 -10.42 -29.59 32.79
N VAL A 361 -9.63 -28.57 32.38
CA VAL A 361 -9.81 -27.19 32.80
C VAL A 361 -9.94 -26.26 31.62
N TYR A 362 -10.68 -25.19 31.81
CA TYR A 362 -10.92 -24.12 30.81
C TYR A 362 -10.36 -22.81 31.29
N GLU A 363 -9.76 -22.06 30.37
CA GLU A 363 -9.26 -20.73 30.65
C GLU A 363 -10.40 -19.70 30.52
N VAL A 364 -10.62 -18.91 31.55
CA VAL A 364 -11.50 -17.73 31.51
C VAL A 364 -10.67 -16.49 31.67
N THR A 365 -10.83 -15.57 30.73
CA THR A 365 -10.16 -14.27 30.76
C THR A 365 -11.07 -13.23 31.42
N VAL A 366 -10.62 -12.65 32.52
CA VAL A 366 -11.32 -11.61 33.25
C VAL A 366 -10.56 -10.30 33.08
N LYS A 367 -11.22 -9.28 32.53
CA LYS A 367 -10.66 -7.94 32.38
C LYS A 367 -10.86 -7.14 33.67
N LEU A 368 -9.81 -6.55 34.20
CA LEU A 368 -9.90 -5.65 35.33
C LEU A 368 -10.54 -4.32 34.92
N THR A 369 -11.50 -3.85 35.69
CA THR A 369 -12.13 -2.52 35.49
C THR A 369 -11.41 -1.41 36.29
N GLU A 370 -10.62 -1.80 37.28
CA GLU A 370 -9.85 -0.91 38.14
C GLU A 370 -8.39 -1.39 38.19
N THR A 371 -7.43 -0.48 38.22
CA THR A 371 -6.00 -0.80 38.28
C THR A 371 -5.39 -0.22 39.58
N LEU A 372 -4.46 -0.96 40.18
CA LEU A 372 -3.70 -0.50 41.34
C LEU A 372 -2.25 -0.23 40.92
N PRO A 373 -1.57 0.73 41.56
CA PRO A 373 -0.19 1.11 41.16
C PRO A 373 0.86 0.02 41.42
N ASP A 374 0.56 -0.90 42.35
CA ASP A 374 1.54 -1.91 42.82
C ASP A 374 1.39 -3.29 42.17
N ILE A 375 0.48 -3.43 41.19
CA ILE A 375 0.31 -4.70 40.48
C ILE A 375 1.45 -4.93 39.50
N ARG A 376 1.81 -6.20 39.35
CA ARG A 376 2.88 -6.64 38.45
C ARG A 376 2.43 -7.85 37.63
N TRP A 377 2.99 -7.96 36.46
CA TRP A 377 2.78 -9.11 35.59
C TRP A 377 3.19 -10.41 36.28
N GLY A 378 2.34 -11.43 36.16
CA GLY A 378 2.56 -12.74 36.73
C GLY A 378 2.16 -12.92 38.19
N MET A 379 1.58 -11.89 38.85
CA MET A 379 1.03 -12.04 40.19
C MET A 379 -0.10 -13.07 40.17
N THR A 380 -0.12 -13.94 41.18
CA THR A 380 -1.20 -14.90 41.41
C THR A 380 -2.44 -14.18 41.95
N SER A 381 -3.57 -14.60 41.49
CA SER A 381 -4.87 -14.02 41.84
C SER A 381 -5.90 -15.12 42.08
N GLU A 382 -6.84 -14.83 42.97
CA GLU A 382 -8.09 -15.55 43.14
C GLU A 382 -9.22 -14.76 42.49
N ALA A 383 -9.91 -15.37 41.54
CA ALA A 383 -11.09 -14.81 40.88
C ALA A 383 -12.34 -15.48 41.48
N ARG A 384 -13.25 -14.64 42.01
CA ARG A 384 -14.52 -15.09 42.61
C ARG A 384 -15.64 -14.62 41.71
N PHE A 385 -16.31 -15.58 41.10
CA PHE A 385 -17.46 -15.36 40.26
C PHE A 385 -18.73 -15.35 41.15
N SER A 386 -19.58 -14.34 40.95
CA SER A 386 -20.85 -14.23 41.69
C SER A 386 -21.91 -15.11 41.02
N LYS A 387 -22.54 -15.96 41.80
CA LYS A 387 -23.75 -16.71 41.34
C LYS A 387 -24.97 -15.83 41.40
#